data_cc6cb3c30e0b40ebb8be14df24c56a02
#
_entry.id   cc6cb3c30e0b40ebb8be14df24c56a02
#
_cell.length_a   1.000
_cell.length_b   1.000
_cell.length_c   1.000
_cell.angle_alpha   90.00
_cell.angle_beta   90.00
_cell.angle_gamma   90.00
#
_symmetry.space_group_name_H-M   'P 1'
#
loop_
_entity.id
_entity.type
_entity.pdbx_description
1 polymer ?
#
loop_
_entity_poly.entity_id
_entity_poly.type
_entity_poly.pdbx_seq_one_letter_code
_entity_poly.pdbx_strand_id
1 'polypeptide(L)'
;RTTAPVRLLRSAGVRVAAGSGALRDTANPVGRGDPLEAAYLLASQAGLRAEQAYALVSTSARAALGLPDVRVEAGFPAELLAVRGERLSAVLSLAYSRIVIHGGRIVARTSAVREYCDSDGDAATGLGGLPRQGRPDPGAGPRN
;
A
#
# COMPACT_ATOMS: atom_id res chain seq x y z
N ARG A 1 5.47 -21.97 5.39
CA ARG A 1 4.28 -21.95 4.50
C ARG A 1 4.73 -21.50 3.13
N THR A 2 4.44 -22.28 2.11
CA THR A 2 4.75 -21.92 0.71
C THR A 2 3.59 -21.09 0.14
N THR A 3 3.92 -20.07 -0.65
CA THR A 3 2.94 -19.33 -1.44
C THR A 3 2.28 -20.26 -2.45
N ALA A 4 0.98 -20.07 -2.71
CA ALA A 4 0.28 -20.82 -3.76
C ALA A 4 1.01 -20.68 -5.11
N PRO A 5 1.00 -21.71 -5.98
CA PRO A 5 1.69 -21.69 -7.27
C PRO A 5 0.93 -20.81 -8.30
N VAL A 6 0.83 -19.52 -8.00
CA VAL A 6 0.01 -18.55 -8.75
C VAL A 6 0.37 -18.49 -10.23
N ARG A 7 1.67 -18.57 -10.56
CA ARG A 7 2.12 -18.55 -11.96
C ARG A 7 1.62 -19.75 -12.73
N LEU A 8 1.69 -20.95 -12.14
CA LEU A 8 1.20 -22.19 -12.73
C LEU A 8 -0.31 -22.14 -12.94
N LEU A 9 -1.06 -21.71 -11.92
CA LEU A 9 -2.52 -21.58 -12.02
C LEU A 9 -2.93 -20.63 -13.14
N ARG A 10 -2.25 -19.49 -13.26
CA ARG A 10 -2.52 -18.52 -14.33
C ARG A 10 -2.14 -19.06 -15.72
N SER A 11 -1.01 -19.76 -15.85
CA SER A 11 -0.64 -20.39 -17.13
C SER A 11 -1.61 -21.49 -17.56
N ALA A 12 -2.27 -22.14 -16.60
CA ALA A 12 -3.34 -23.09 -16.85
C ALA A 12 -4.72 -22.44 -17.12
N GLY A 13 -4.78 -21.12 -17.28
CA GLY A 13 -6.02 -20.39 -17.56
C GLY A 13 -6.96 -20.20 -16.35
N VAL A 14 -6.51 -20.55 -15.15
CA VAL A 14 -7.31 -20.37 -13.93
C VAL A 14 -7.43 -18.89 -13.59
N ARG A 15 -8.64 -18.40 -13.33
CA ARG A 15 -8.87 -17.07 -12.77
C ARG A 15 -8.42 -17.05 -11.31
N VAL A 16 -7.42 -16.24 -11.01
CA VAL A 16 -6.84 -16.12 -9.68
C VAL A 16 -7.12 -14.74 -9.12
N ALA A 17 -7.53 -14.70 -7.87
CA ALA A 17 -7.61 -13.48 -7.06
C ALA A 17 -6.82 -13.71 -5.78
N ALA A 18 -6.42 -12.61 -5.14
CA ALA A 18 -5.69 -12.66 -3.88
C ALA A 18 -6.28 -11.68 -2.86
N GLY A 19 -6.08 -12.00 -1.60
CA GLY A 19 -6.47 -11.16 -0.47
C GLY A 19 -5.55 -11.44 0.72
N SER A 20 -5.71 -10.68 1.81
CA SER A 20 -4.85 -10.82 2.98
C SER A 20 -5.07 -12.12 3.74
N GLY A 21 -6.25 -12.71 3.66
CA GLY A 21 -6.59 -14.01 4.25
C GLY A 21 -6.57 -14.08 5.79
N ALA A 22 -6.09 -13.06 6.47
CA ALA A 22 -5.94 -13.07 7.92
C ALA A 22 -5.94 -11.66 8.52
N LEU A 23 -6.58 -11.53 9.67
CA LEU A 23 -6.59 -10.31 10.48
C LEU A 23 -6.36 -10.69 11.95
N ARG A 24 -5.08 -10.84 12.33
CA ARG A 24 -4.66 -11.20 13.69
C ARG A 24 -5.36 -12.45 14.24
N ASP A 25 -5.42 -13.50 13.45
CA ASP A 25 -5.96 -14.80 13.85
C ASP A 25 -4.84 -15.77 14.27
N THR A 26 -5.23 -16.97 14.69
CA THR A 26 -4.29 -18.03 15.11
C THR A 26 -3.37 -18.47 13.97
N ALA A 27 -3.78 -18.33 12.71
CA ALA A 27 -3.01 -18.72 11.55
C ALA A 27 -1.96 -17.64 11.18
N ASN A 28 -2.27 -16.37 11.44
CA ASN A 28 -1.38 -15.23 11.24
C ASN A 28 -1.59 -14.16 12.32
N PRO A 29 -0.92 -14.28 13.49
CA PRO A 29 -1.09 -13.34 14.60
C PRO A 29 -0.72 -11.88 14.27
N VAL A 30 0.06 -11.68 13.22
CA VAL A 30 0.50 -10.35 12.74
C VAL A 30 -0.21 -9.90 11.46
N GLY A 31 -1.25 -10.61 11.04
CA GLY A 31 -2.02 -10.27 9.84
C GLY A 31 -2.66 -8.89 9.95
N ARG A 32 -2.46 -8.05 8.95
CA ARG A 32 -2.92 -6.65 8.92
C ARG A 32 -4.22 -6.43 8.16
N GLY A 33 -4.69 -7.44 7.42
CA GLY A 33 -5.87 -7.30 6.56
C GLY A 33 -5.64 -6.34 5.37
N ASP A 34 -4.39 -6.14 4.96
CA ASP A 34 -4.00 -5.18 3.93
C ASP A 34 -3.80 -5.85 2.57
N PRO A 35 -4.66 -5.57 1.57
CA PRO A 35 -4.49 -6.14 0.22
C PRO A 35 -3.17 -5.75 -0.46
N LEU A 36 -2.60 -4.58 -0.17
CA LEU A 36 -1.30 -4.19 -0.72
C LEU A 36 -0.16 -5.05 -0.17
N GLU A 37 -0.26 -5.51 1.08
CA GLU A 37 0.67 -6.48 1.64
C GLU A 37 0.60 -7.82 0.88
N ALA A 38 -0.59 -8.30 0.56
CA ALA A 38 -0.77 -9.50 -0.25
C ALA A 38 -0.15 -9.32 -1.65
N ALA A 39 -0.34 -8.17 -2.30
CA ALA A 39 0.30 -7.85 -3.57
C ALA A 39 1.84 -7.81 -3.46
N TYR A 40 2.37 -7.20 -2.41
CA TYR A 40 3.81 -7.20 -2.12
C TYR A 40 4.36 -8.63 -1.99
N LEU A 41 3.71 -9.48 -1.22
CA LEU A 41 4.13 -10.87 -1.04
C LEU A 41 4.09 -11.66 -2.36
N LEU A 42 3.08 -11.44 -3.18
CA LEU A 42 2.98 -12.06 -4.51
C LEU A 42 4.11 -11.58 -5.44
N ALA A 43 4.46 -10.32 -5.42
CA ALA A 43 5.56 -9.80 -6.22
C ALA A 43 6.91 -10.34 -5.73
N SER A 44 7.16 -10.31 -4.41
CA SER A 44 8.44 -10.68 -3.83
C SER A 44 8.69 -12.19 -3.75
N GLN A 45 7.66 -13.00 -3.47
CA GLN A 45 7.80 -14.44 -3.23
C GLN A 45 7.34 -15.30 -4.41
N ALA A 46 6.29 -14.89 -5.13
CA ALA A 46 5.80 -15.63 -6.30
C ALA A 46 6.41 -15.16 -7.63
N GLY A 47 7.29 -14.16 -7.62
CA GLY A 47 7.97 -13.64 -8.79
C GLY A 47 7.04 -13.00 -9.82
N LEU A 48 5.93 -12.41 -9.39
CA LEU A 48 5.03 -11.65 -10.25
C LEU A 48 5.55 -10.22 -10.44
N ARG A 49 5.31 -9.63 -11.59
CA ARG A 49 5.52 -8.19 -11.76
C ARG A 49 4.54 -7.42 -10.87
N ALA A 50 4.92 -6.22 -10.44
CA ALA A 50 4.12 -5.40 -9.53
C ALA A 50 2.68 -5.19 -10.03
N GLU A 51 2.51 -4.92 -11.33
CA GLU A 51 1.20 -4.72 -11.96
C GLU A 51 0.35 -6.00 -11.93
N GLN A 52 0.98 -7.15 -12.14
CA GLN A 52 0.30 -8.45 -12.10
C GLN A 52 -0.14 -8.77 -10.67
N ALA A 53 0.73 -8.52 -9.69
CA ALA A 53 0.43 -8.74 -8.28
C ALA A 53 -0.69 -7.81 -7.80
N TYR A 54 -0.64 -6.54 -8.18
CA TYR A 54 -1.68 -5.57 -7.86
C TYR A 54 -3.03 -5.93 -8.52
N ALA A 55 -3.03 -6.36 -9.77
CA ALA A 55 -4.25 -6.79 -10.45
C ALA A 55 -4.97 -7.92 -9.69
N LEU A 56 -4.22 -8.84 -9.07
CA LEU A 56 -4.82 -9.96 -8.32
C LEU A 56 -5.57 -9.51 -7.05
N VAL A 57 -5.18 -8.41 -6.44
CA VAL A 57 -5.87 -7.85 -5.25
C VAL A 57 -6.86 -6.73 -5.60
N SER A 58 -6.96 -6.35 -6.86
CA SER A 58 -7.83 -5.28 -7.34
C SER A 58 -8.81 -5.76 -8.42
N THR A 59 -8.51 -5.57 -9.69
CA THR A 59 -9.41 -5.89 -10.80
C THR A 59 -9.77 -7.37 -10.88
N SER A 60 -8.81 -8.28 -10.70
CA SER A 60 -9.08 -9.72 -10.69
C SER A 60 -9.92 -10.14 -9.49
N ALA A 61 -9.67 -9.54 -8.31
CA ALA A 61 -10.48 -9.81 -7.12
C ALA A 61 -11.92 -9.33 -7.30
N ARG A 62 -12.12 -8.12 -7.85
CA ARG A 62 -13.46 -7.61 -8.16
C ARG A 62 -14.20 -8.52 -9.14
N ALA A 63 -13.53 -8.95 -10.21
CA ALA A 63 -14.11 -9.86 -11.19
C ALA A 63 -14.48 -11.22 -10.58
N ALA A 64 -13.64 -11.75 -9.68
CA ALA A 64 -13.93 -13.01 -8.99
C ALA A 64 -15.13 -12.89 -8.03
N LEU A 65 -15.37 -11.72 -7.46
CA LEU A 65 -16.49 -11.42 -6.59
C LEU A 65 -17.76 -10.96 -7.34
N GLY A 66 -17.71 -10.87 -8.67
CA GLY A 66 -18.83 -10.37 -9.47
C GLY A 66 -19.13 -8.88 -9.27
N LEU A 67 -18.16 -8.10 -8.78
CA LEU A 67 -18.29 -6.67 -8.55
C LEU A 67 -18.11 -5.88 -9.86
N PRO A 68 -18.75 -4.72 -9.99
CA PRO A 68 -18.61 -3.86 -11.16
C PRO A 68 -17.15 -3.49 -11.42
N ASP A 69 -16.80 -3.31 -12.70
CA ASP A 69 -15.49 -2.76 -13.08
C ASP A 69 -15.29 -1.34 -12.51
N VAL A 70 -14.07 -0.99 -12.21
CA VAL A 70 -13.68 0.32 -11.66
C VAL A 70 -12.49 0.85 -12.45
N ARG A 71 -12.60 2.12 -12.86
CA ARG A 71 -11.55 2.87 -13.55
C ARG A 71 -11.48 4.28 -13.03
N VAL A 72 -10.34 4.92 -13.20
CA VAL A 72 -10.17 6.36 -12.94
C VAL A 72 -10.67 7.11 -14.16
N GLU A 73 -11.99 7.02 -14.39
CA GLU A 73 -12.67 7.54 -15.57
C GLU A 73 -14.10 7.91 -15.20
N ALA A 74 -14.64 8.93 -15.84
CA ALA A 74 -16.03 9.37 -15.61
C ALA A 74 -17.03 8.25 -15.95
N GLY A 75 -18.05 8.09 -15.12
CA GLY A 75 -19.08 7.05 -15.27
C GLY A 75 -18.79 5.76 -14.51
N PHE A 76 -17.58 5.56 -14.00
CA PHE A 76 -17.26 4.41 -13.16
C PHE A 76 -17.49 4.68 -11.67
N PRO A 77 -17.78 3.64 -10.87
CA PRO A 77 -17.88 3.77 -9.42
C PRO A 77 -16.59 4.35 -8.82
N ALA A 78 -16.72 5.31 -7.92
CA ALA A 78 -15.59 5.93 -7.24
C ALA A 78 -15.07 5.03 -6.08
N GLU A 79 -14.50 3.89 -6.43
CA GLU A 79 -13.84 2.92 -5.56
C GLU A 79 -12.34 2.99 -5.84
N LEU A 80 -11.64 3.94 -5.22
CA LEU A 80 -10.29 4.31 -5.61
C LEU A 80 -9.33 4.23 -4.44
N LEU A 81 -8.08 3.94 -4.78
CA LEU A 81 -6.95 4.01 -3.87
C LEU A 81 -5.92 5.01 -4.41
N ALA A 82 -5.75 6.13 -3.73
CA ALA A 82 -4.66 7.05 -4.00
C ALA A 82 -3.48 6.71 -3.10
N VAL A 83 -2.30 6.54 -3.69
CA VAL A 83 -1.06 6.25 -2.98
C VAL A 83 0.04 7.19 -3.44
N ARG A 84 0.93 7.56 -2.53
CA ARG A 84 2.09 8.38 -2.87
C ARG A 84 3.19 7.49 -3.46
N GLY A 85 3.59 7.77 -4.70
CA GLY A 85 4.68 7.08 -5.38
C GLY A 85 4.63 7.28 -6.89
N GLU A 86 5.74 7.10 -7.57
CA GLU A 86 5.87 7.27 -9.03
C GLU A 86 5.70 5.94 -9.78
N ARG A 87 6.08 4.84 -9.14
CA ARG A 87 6.04 3.50 -9.72
C ARG A 87 5.32 2.55 -8.79
N LEU A 88 4.53 1.65 -9.35
CA LEU A 88 3.76 0.68 -8.57
C LEU A 88 4.67 -0.23 -7.73
N SER A 89 5.85 -0.61 -8.22
CA SER A 89 6.83 -1.38 -7.46
C SER A 89 7.28 -0.65 -6.20
N ALA A 90 7.55 0.66 -6.29
CA ALA A 90 7.89 1.48 -5.13
C ALA A 90 6.69 1.62 -4.17
N VAL A 91 5.49 1.80 -4.71
CA VAL A 91 4.25 1.85 -3.92
C VAL A 91 4.06 0.56 -3.12
N LEU A 92 4.23 -0.61 -3.72
CA LEU A 92 4.09 -1.89 -3.02
C LEU A 92 5.14 -2.06 -1.93
N SER A 93 6.37 -1.58 -2.16
CA SER A 93 7.45 -1.64 -1.16
C SER A 93 7.25 -0.67 0.00
N LEU A 94 6.64 0.50 -0.25
CA LEU A 94 6.64 1.65 0.64
C LEU A 94 5.24 2.19 0.97
N ALA A 95 4.19 1.44 0.78
CA ALA A 95 2.76 1.84 0.81
C ALA A 95 2.26 2.54 2.10
N TYR A 96 3.01 3.53 2.60
CA TYR A 96 2.72 4.17 3.89
C TYR A 96 1.69 5.29 3.83
N SER A 97 1.70 6.09 2.75
CA SER A 97 0.76 7.20 2.59
C SER A 97 -0.28 6.84 1.56
N ARG A 98 -1.54 6.74 1.99
CA ARG A 98 -2.65 6.37 1.12
C ARG A 98 -3.96 7.02 1.55
N ILE A 99 -4.84 7.19 0.57
CA ILE A 99 -6.23 7.62 0.77
C ILE A 99 -7.11 6.55 0.13
N VAL A 100 -8.05 6.04 0.88
CA VAL A 100 -9.06 5.09 0.40
C VAL A 100 -10.36 5.84 0.17
N ILE A 101 -10.91 5.70 -1.03
CA ILE A 101 -12.18 6.31 -1.45
C ILE A 101 -13.15 5.17 -1.73
N HIS A 102 -14.31 5.21 -1.08
CA HIS A 102 -15.41 4.28 -1.25
C HIS A 102 -16.70 5.04 -1.46
N GLY A 103 -17.42 4.72 -2.53
CA GLY A 103 -18.66 5.43 -2.90
C GLY A 103 -18.45 6.94 -3.04
N GLY A 104 -17.30 7.38 -3.55
CA GLY A 104 -16.96 8.80 -3.71
C GLY A 104 -16.55 9.52 -2.41
N ARG A 105 -16.46 8.82 -1.30
CA ARG A 105 -16.10 9.39 0.01
C ARG A 105 -14.74 8.89 0.47
N ILE A 106 -13.94 9.76 1.09
CA ILE A 106 -12.72 9.33 1.77
C ILE A 106 -13.12 8.58 3.05
N VAL A 107 -12.82 7.27 3.08
CA VAL A 107 -13.13 6.39 4.22
C VAL A 107 -11.92 6.10 5.09
N ALA A 108 -10.72 6.24 4.55
CA ALA A 108 -9.49 6.11 5.32
C ALA A 108 -8.38 6.98 4.74
N ARG A 109 -7.54 7.50 5.61
CA ARG A 109 -6.32 8.22 5.26
C ARG A 109 -5.20 7.77 6.18
N THR A 110 -4.08 7.36 5.61
CA THR A 110 -2.85 7.05 6.33
C THR A 110 -1.76 7.96 5.81
N SER A 111 -1.02 8.59 6.70
CA SER A 111 0.14 9.39 6.38
C SER A 111 1.34 8.87 7.16
N ALA A 112 2.45 8.68 6.49
CA ALA A 112 3.73 8.38 7.12
C ALA A 112 4.78 9.36 6.59
N VAL A 113 5.51 9.96 7.51
CA VAL A 113 6.67 10.79 7.22
C VAL A 113 7.90 9.91 7.47
N ARG A 114 8.81 9.89 6.50
CA ARG A 114 10.14 9.31 6.67
C ARG A 114 11.15 10.44 6.63
N GLU A 115 11.96 10.47 7.64
CA GLU A 115 13.11 11.36 7.71
C GLU A 115 14.35 10.51 7.55
N TYR A 116 15.23 10.91 6.66
CA TYR A 116 16.53 10.31 6.48
C TYR A 116 17.53 11.25 7.12
N CYS A 117 18.35 10.73 8.03
CA CYS A 117 19.47 11.49 8.58
C CYS A 117 20.65 11.30 7.64
N ASP A 118 21.10 12.38 7.00
CA ASP A 118 22.36 12.38 6.28
C ASP A 118 23.50 12.25 7.30
N SER A 119 24.27 11.19 7.17
CA SER A 119 25.42 10.93 8.05
C SER A 119 26.60 11.87 7.78
N ASP A 120 26.56 12.66 6.71
CA ASP A 120 27.65 13.55 6.28
C ASP A 120 27.55 14.98 6.82
N GLY A 121 26.51 15.30 7.59
CA GLY A 121 26.32 16.60 8.24
C GLY A 121 26.75 16.57 9.71
N ASP A 122 27.91 17.09 10.02
CA ASP A 122 28.37 17.40 11.37
C ASP A 122 28.76 16.23 12.30
N ALA A 123 29.88 15.61 12.01
CA ALA A 123 30.66 14.89 13.04
C ALA A 123 31.16 15.82 14.19
N ALA A 124 30.83 17.12 14.17
CA ALA A 124 31.30 18.12 15.14
C ALA A 124 30.27 18.48 16.22
N THR A 125 28.98 18.16 16.03
CA THR A 125 27.95 18.47 17.02
C THR A 125 27.19 17.19 17.37
N GLY A 126 27.65 16.50 18.39
CA GLY A 126 27.05 15.23 18.82
C GLY A 126 25.54 15.27 18.91
N LEU A 127 24.88 14.23 18.39
CA LEU A 127 23.46 13.81 18.58
C LEU A 127 22.37 14.89 18.63
N GLY A 128 22.69 16.16 18.33
CA GLY A 128 21.76 17.29 18.44
C GLY A 128 20.88 17.54 17.24
N GLY A 129 21.08 16.81 16.13
CA GLY A 129 20.46 17.11 14.84
C GLY A 129 19.27 16.26 14.43
N LEU A 130 18.75 15.39 15.29
CA LEU A 130 17.54 14.64 14.91
C LEU A 130 16.32 15.56 14.87
N PRO A 131 15.67 15.72 13.70
CA PRO A 131 14.43 16.48 13.61
C PRO A 131 13.40 15.89 14.57
N ARG A 132 12.88 16.73 15.47
CA ARG A 132 11.83 16.29 16.40
C ARG A 132 10.51 16.24 15.65
N GLN A 133 10.00 15.06 15.42
CA GLN A 133 8.65 14.90 14.86
C GLN A 133 7.61 15.56 15.78
N GLY A 134 6.74 16.40 15.21
CA GLY A 134 5.48 16.79 15.80
C GLY A 134 5.51 17.94 16.80
N ARG A 135 6.57 18.73 16.90
CA ARG A 135 6.51 19.95 17.70
C ARG A 135 6.09 21.13 16.81
N PRO A 136 4.94 21.78 17.08
CA PRO A 136 4.59 23.02 16.40
C PRO A 136 5.68 24.06 16.66
N ASP A 137 6.06 24.81 15.63
CA ASP A 137 6.97 25.95 15.76
C ASP A 137 6.40 26.95 16.77
N PRO A 138 7.08 27.22 17.89
CA PRO A 138 6.59 28.16 18.90
C PRO A 138 6.54 29.60 18.39
N GLY A 139 7.03 29.90 17.18
CA GLY A 139 7.05 31.21 16.55
C GLY A 139 5.87 31.53 15.61
N ALA A 140 5.00 30.57 15.29
CA ALA A 140 3.83 30.82 14.44
C ALA A 140 2.67 31.44 15.25
N GLY A 141 2.80 32.66 15.67
CA GLY A 141 1.69 33.47 16.16
C GLY A 141 0.66 33.74 15.06
N PRO A 142 -0.62 33.99 15.43
CA PRO A 142 -1.66 34.25 14.44
C PRO A 142 -1.31 35.51 13.65
N ARG A 143 -1.23 35.40 12.34
CA ARG A 143 -1.18 36.54 11.44
C ARG A 143 -2.59 37.10 11.34
N ASN A 144 -2.76 38.32 11.84
CA ASN A 144 -3.93 39.15 11.60
C ASN A 144 -4.15 39.37 10.10
#